data_37cb7b9179f0d8159251a0d4104cee6d
#
_entry.id   37cb7b9179f0d8159251a0d4104cee6d
#
_cell.length_a   1.000
_cell.length_b   1.000
_cell.length_c   1.000
_cell.angle_alpha   90.00
_cell.angle_beta   90.00
_cell.angle_gamma   90.00
#
_symmetry.space_group_name_H-M   'P 1'
#
loop_
_entity.id
_entity.type
_entity.pdbx_description
1 polymer ?
#
loop_
_entity_poly.entity_id
_entity_poly.type
_entity_poly.pdbx_seq_one_letter_code
_entity_poly.pdbx_strand_id
1 'polypeptide(L)'
;MRKTKKLAALMLAGAMAASLAACGGQTASTDTTAAESADGEESKEAEQTADGETYKIGVLQLTQHVALDKTNEGFVAALDHAGIKYEIDQQNAAGEQSACQTIAEKLVNDKDDLIFAIATPAAQAVAGVTDSIPILVSAVTDPAASGLGEG
;
A
#
# COMPACT_ATOMS: atom_id res chain seq x y z
N MET A 1 -10.30 37.29 -26.40
CA MET A 1 -10.81 36.66 -27.66
C MET A 1 -10.76 35.17 -27.42
N ARG A 2 -11.90 34.60 -27.04
CA ARG A 2 -12.75 33.66 -27.78
C ARG A 2 -11.94 32.50 -28.37
N LYS A 3 -12.13 31.20 -27.95
CA LYS A 3 -13.30 30.40 -28.32
C LYS A 3 -13.47 29.17 -27.44
N THR A 4 -14.62 29.05 -26.89
CA THR A 4 -15.31 27.84 -26.43
C THR A 4 -15.52 26.85 -27.58
N LYS A 5 -15.32 25.52 -27.32
CA LYS A 5 -16.06 24.50 -28.08
C LYS A 5 -16.50 23.40 -27.09
N LYS A 6 -17.81 23.44 -26.86
CA LYS A 6 -18.63 22.33 -26.33
C LYS A 6 -18.82 21.33 -27.47
N LEU A 7 -18.96 20.06 -27.13
CA LEU A 7 -19.74 19.01 -27.81
C LEU A 7 -19.41 17.71 -27.09
N ALA A 8 -20.26 17.06 -26.46
CA ALA A 8 -21.56 16.47 -26.73
C ALA A 8 -21.45 14.96 -26.40
N ALA A 9 -22.39 14.55 -25.60
CA ALA A 9 -22.72 13.23 -25.12
C ALA A 9 -22.79 12.16 -26.21
N LEU A 10 -22.43 10.91 -25.82
CA LEU A 10 -23.13 9.75 -26.39
C LEU A 10 -23.27 8.67 -25.30
N MET A 11 -24.52 8.48 -24.90
CA MET A 11 -25.01 7.32 -24.16
C MET A 11 -24.96 6.10 -25.08
N LEU A 12 -24.51 4.98 -24.59
CA LEU A 12 -24.96 3.69 -25.08
C LEU A 12 -25.17 2.73 -23.93
N ALA A 13 -26.44 2.52 -23.64
CA ALA A 13 -26.96 1.46 -22.82
C ALA A 13 -26.89 0.15 -23.59
N GLY A 14 -26.43 -0.92 -22.94
CA GLY A 14 -26.46 -2.26 -23.47
C GLY A 14 -26.60 -3.27 -22.34
N ALA A 15 -27.85 -3.57 -21.99
CA ALA A 15 -28.21 -4.69 -21.14
C ALA A 15 -28.13 -5.98 -21.99
N MET A 16 -27.49 -7.03 -21.45
CA MET A 16 -27.80 -8.40 -21.86
C MET A 16 -27.78 -9.36 -20.69
N ALA A 17 -28.93 -9.95 -20.53
CA ALA A 17 -29.33 -10.91 -19.51
C ALA A 17 -28.87 -12.32 -19.85
N ALA A 18 -28.66 -13.09 -18.78
CA ALA A 18 -29.03 -14.49 -18.57
C ALA A 18 -28.64 -15.58 -19.60
N SER A 19 -27.96 -16.61 -19.10
CA SER A 19 -28.33 -18.00 -19.37
C SER A 19 -27.79 -18.93 -18.29
N LEU A 20 -28.73 -19.58 -17.63
CA LEU A 20 -28.60 -20.83 -16.86
C LEU A 20 -28.38 -22.02 -17.79
N ALA A 21 -27.63 -23.01 -17.33
CA ALA A 21 -27.85 -24.47 -17.46
C ALA A 21 -26.64 -25.15 -16.85
N ALA A 22 -26.65 -25.83 -15.72
CA ALA A 22 -27.36 -27.02 -15.33
C ALA A 22 -26.80 -28.30 -15.97
N CYS A 23 -26.58 -29.26 -15.07
CA CYS A 23 -26.32 -30.72 -15.24
C CYS A 23 -24.83 -31.11 -15.29
N GLY A 24 -24.27 -31.97 -14.42
CA GLY A 24 -24.85 -33.11 -13.72
C GLY A 24 -23.93 -34.31 -13.93
N GLY A 25 -23.61 -35.09 -12.89
CA GLY A 25 -22.89 -36.37 -12.97
C GLY A 25 -21.72 -36.45 -11.96
N GLN A 26 -21.91 -36.82 -10.81
CA GLN A 26 -21.82 -38.03 -9.99
C GLN A 26 -20.76 -39.04 -10.46
N THR A 27 -19.74 -39.33 -9.67
CA THR A 27 -19.56 -40.40 -8.70
C THR A 27 -18.16 -40.41 -8.12
N ALA A 28 -18.12 -40.39 -6.83
CA ALA A 28 -17.69 -41.39 -5.84
C ALA A 28 -16.22 -41.45 -5.47
N SER A 29 -16.04 -41.13 -4.19
CA SER A 29 -15.25 -41.83 -3.16
C SER A 29 -13.74 -41.91 -3.33
N THR A 30 -12.95 -41.41 -2.40
CA THR A 30 -12.64 -41.94 -1.09
C THR A 30 -11.72 -40.97 -0.35
N ASP A 31 -12.15 -40.56 0.85
CA ASP A 31 -11.48 -40.68 2.13
C ASP A 31 -10.00 -40.30 2.24
N THR A 32 -9.68 -39.32 3.04
CA THR A 32 -9.01 -39.43 4.33
C THR A 32 -8.53 -38.05 4.82
N THR A 33 -9.16 -37.64 5.94
CA THR A 33 -8.57 -37.05 7.14
C THR A 33 -7.93 -35.64 7.06
N ALA A 34 -8.68 -34.73 7.64
CA ALA A 34 -8.40 -33.82 8.77
C ALA A 34 -7.07 -33.08 8.85
N ALA A 35 -7.20 -31.79 8.81
CA ALA A 35 -6.65 -30.81 9.77
C ALA A 35 -7.36 -29.50 9.45
N GLU A 36 -8.35 -29.12 10.08
CA GLU A 36 -8.56 -28.41 11.33
C GLU A 36 -7.71 -27.14 11.48
N SER A 37 -8.45 -26.04 11.63
CA SER A 37 -8.10 -24.77 12.26
C SER A 37 -7.38 -23.76 11.40
N ALA A 38 -8.17 -22.94 10.71
CA ALA A 38 -7.87 -21.55 10.61
C ALA A 38 -8.90 -20.81 11.47
N ASP A 39 -8.50 -20.57 12.69
CA ASP A 39 -9.12 -19.62 13.59
C ASP A 39 -9.09 -18.24 12.92
N GLY A 40 -10.26 -17.72 12.61
CA GLY A 40 -10.40 -16.36 12.11
C GLY A 40 -10.19 -15.42 13.26
N GLU A 41 -9.01 -14.84 13.37
CA GLU A 41 -8.83 -13.62 14.16
C GLU A 41 -9.58 -12.51 13.46
N GLU A 42 -10.70 -12.22 14.05
CA GLU A 42 -11.54 -11.05 13.85
C GLU A 42 -10.67 -9.80 13.97
N SER A 43 -10.31 -9.27 12.80
CA SER A 43 -9.69 -7.97 12.70
C SER A 43 -10.62 -6.96 13.35
N LYS A 44 -10.29 -6.52 14.55
CA LYS A 44 -10.94 -5.37 15.16
C LYS A 44 -10.76 -4.19 14.21
N GLU A 45 -11.84 -3.86 13.56
CA GLU A 45 -12.05 -2.63 12.85
C GLU A 45 -11.61 -1.47 13.77
N ALA A 46 -10.47 -0.89 13.43
CA ALA A 46 -9.99 0.31 14.10
C ALA A 46 -10.99 1.42 13.77
N GLU A 47 -11.77 1.79 14.76
CA GLU A 47 -12.73 2.87 14.72
C GLU A 47 -11.98 4.15 14.37
N GLN A 48 -12.15 4.60 13.13
CA GLN A 48 -11.55 5.82 12.57
C GLN A 48 -12.12 7.04 13.28
N THR A 49 -11.28 7.71 14.01
CA THR A 49 -11.53 9.12 14.36
C THR A 49 -11.09 9.97 13.17
N ALA A 50 -11.97 10.16 12.21
CA ALA A 50 -11.81 11.14 11.16
C ALA A 50 -12.06 12.54 11.74
N ASP A 51 -11.15 13.02 12.57
CA ASP A 51 -11.05 14.43 12.87
C ASP A 51 -10.17 15.05 11.77
N GLY A 52 -10.60 16.16 11.19
CA GLY A 52 -10.21 16.70 9.89
C GLY A 52 -8.74 17.09 9.67
N GLU A 53 -7.79 16.41 10.31
CA GLU A 53 -6.36 16.60 10.17
C GLU A 53 -5.83 15.96 8.90
N THR A 54 -4.95 16.66 8.19
CA THR A 54 -4.29 16.15 6.98
C THR A 54 -2.91 15.69 7.36
N TYR A 55 -2.62 14.40 7.16
CA TYR A 55 -1.33 13.80 7.49
C TYR A 55 -0.34 13.97 6.35
N LYS A 56 0.91 14.26 6.69
CA LYS A 56 2.02 14.26 5.74
C LYS A 56 2.68 12.89 5.74
N ILE A 57 2.70 12.26 4.58
CA ILE A 57 3.23 10.91 4.43
C ILE A 57 4.37 10.91 3.42
N GLY A 58 5.56 10.55 3.87
CA GLY A 58 6.70 10.29 3.01
C GLY A 58 6.73 8.85 2.54
N VAL A 59 7.05 8.63 1.27
CA VAL A 59 7.33 7.30 0.74
C VAL A 59 8.73 7.26 0.17
N LEU A 60 9.56 6.36 0.66
CA LEU A 60 10.87 6.07 0.11
C LEU A 60 10.90 4.67 -0.47
N GLN A 61 10.90 4.56 -1.78
CA GLN A 61 11.05 3.32 -2.51
C GLN A 61 12.49 3.19 -3.03
N LEU A 62 13.12 2.03 -2.82
CA LEU A 62 14.51 1.81 -3.24
C LEU A 62 14.68 1.96 -4.75
N THR A 63 13.84 1.33 -5.54
CA THR A 63 13.94 1.30 -7.00
C THR A 63 12.59 1.01 -7.64
N GLN A 64 12.46 1.33 -8.91
CA GLN A 64 11.30 0.93 -9.70
C GLN A 64 11.37 -0.57 -9.98
N HIS A 65 10.38 -1.29 -9.51
CA HIS A 65 10.19 -2.71 -9.76
C HIS A 65 8.73 -3.08 -9.56
N VAL A 66 8.18 -3.92 -10.44
CA VAL A 66 6.75 -4.25 -10.45
C VAL A 66 6.19 -4.63 -9.07
N ALA A 67 6.94 -5.41 -8.28
CA ALA A 67 6.50 -5.80 -6.95
C ALA A 67 6.50 -4.62 -5.95
N LEU A 68 7.53 -3.76 -6.00
CA LEU A 68 7.63 -2.59 -5.11
C LEU A 68 6.62 -1.51 -5.51
N ASP A 69 6.40 -1.31 -6.81
CA ASP A 69 5.38 -0.39 -7.33
C ASP A 69 3.98 -0.83 -6.87
N LYS A 70 3.69 -2.14 -6.92
CA LYS A 70 2.44 -2.70 -6.40
C LYS A 70 2.29 -2.54 -4.89
N THR A 71 3.37 -2.63 -4.15
CA THR A 71 3.36 -2.37 -2.70
C THR A 71 3.00 -0.91 -2.41
N ASN A 72 3.60 0.03 -3.14
CA ASN A 72 3.29 1.45 -3.02
C ASN A 72 1.84 1.76 -3.43
N GLU A 73 1.39 1.26 -4.59
CA GLU A 73 0.00 1.40 -5.04
C GLU A 73 -0.99 0.87 -4.00
N GLY A 74 -0.70 -0.31 -3.41
CA GLY A 74 -1.54 -0.91 -2.39
C GLY A 74 -1.62 -0.07 -1.10
N PHE A 75 -0.52 0.54 -0.70
CA PHE A 75 -0.49 1.45 0.44
C PHE A 75 -1.37 2.68 0.21
N VAL A 76 -1.21 3.34 -0.94
CA VAL A 76 -2.03 4.51 -1.31
C VAL A 76 -3.51 4.14 -1.37
N ALA A 77 -3.84 3.02 -2.01
CA ALA A 77 -5.21 2.53 -2.09
C ALA A 77 -5.82 2.23 -0.71
N ALA A 78 -5.02 1.76 0.24
CA ALA A 78 -5.48 1.53 1.62
C ALA A 78 -5.78 2.85 2.35
N LEU A 79 -4.96 3.88 2.16
CA LEU A 79 -5.22 5.23 2.71
C LEU A 79 -6.52 5.82 2.14
N ASP A 80 -6.72 5.72 0.83
CA ASP A 80 -7.92 6.19 0.15
C ASP A 80 -9.17 5.45 0.63
N HIS A 81 -9.07 4.13 0.76
CA HIS A 81 -10.17 3.30 1.26
C HIS A 81 -10.51 3.61 2.71
N ALA A 82 -9.51 3.93 3.51
CA ALA A 82 -9.67 4.31 4.90
C ALA A 82 -10.24 5.73 5.07
N GLY A 83 -10.34 6.52 3.99
CA GLY A 83 -10.84 7.90 4.03
C GLY A 83 -9.93 8.87 4.78
N ILE A 84 -8.65 8.52 4.94
CA ILE A 84 -7.65 9.37 5.59
C ILE A 84 -7.34 10.55 4.67
N LYS A 85 -7.28 11.76 5.22
CA LYS A 85 -6.80 12.93 4.48
C LYS A 85 -5.29 12.99 4.59
N TYR A 86 -4.59 13.01 3.46
CA TYR A 86 -3.13 13.03 3.45
C TYR A 86 -2.56 13.85 2.30
N GLU A 87 -1.33 14.32 2.52
CA GLU A 87 -0.41 14.80 1.51
C GLU A 87 0.72 13.79 1.41
N ILE A 88 1.03 13.30 0.22
CA ILE A 88 2.03 12.25 0.04
C ILE A 88 3.19 12.73 -0.82
N ASP A 89 4.42 12.56 -0.32
CA ASP A 89 5.67 12.77 -1.06
C ASP A 89 6.28 11.41 -1.41
N GLN A 90 6.19 11.02 -2.68
CA GLN A 90 6.71 9.76 -3.17
C GLN A 90 8.07 9.92 -3.81
N GLN A 91 9.07 9.30 -3.21
CA GLN A 91 10.47 9.37 -3.63
C GLN A 91 11.00 8.00 -4.04
N ASN A 92 11.87 7.98 -5.04
CA ASN A 92 12.52 6.78 -5.55
C ASN A 92 14.04 6.96 -5.61
N ALA A 93 14.76 6.06 -4.97
CA ALA A 93 16.22 6.15 -4.88
C ALA A 93 16.96 5.58 -6.10
N ALA A 94 16.24 5.09 -7.11
CA ALA A 94 16.78 4.51 -8.35
C ALA A 94 17.81 3.39 -8.12
N GLY A 95 17.73 2.68 -6.99
CA GLY A 95 18.65 1.63 -6.59
C GLY A 95 19.90 2.12 -5.86
N GLU A 96 20.05 3.42 -5.68
CA GLU A 96 21.24 4.03 -5.07
C GLU A 96 21.07 4.20 -3.55
N GLN A 97 21.93 3.57 -2.77
CA GLN A 97 21.87 3.65 -1.30
C GLN A 97 22.16 5.06 -0.78
N SER A 98 23.04 5.80 -1.42
CA SER A 98 23.32 7.20 -1.09
C SER A 98 22.11 8.10 -1.33
N ALA A 99 21.32 7.81 -2.36
CA ALA A 99 20.06 8.51 -2.60
C ALA A 99 19.01 8.18 -1.52
N CYS A 100 18.96 6.93 -1.04
CA CYS A 100 18.10 6.58 0.09
C CYS A 100 18.38 7.46 1.31
N GLN A 101 19.66 7.67 1.65
CA GLN A 101 20.06 8.50 2.77
C GLN A 101 19.62 9.97 2.59
N THR A 102 19.89 10.54 1.43
CA THR A 102 19.50 11.93 1.13
C THR A 102 17.99 12.13 1.15
N ILE A 103 17.25 11.17 0.60
CA ILE A 103 15.78 11.22 0.60
C ILE A 103 15.24 11.04 2.02
N ALA A 104 15.78 10.12 2.80
CA ALA A 104 15.37 9.92 4.19
C ALA A 104 15.56 11.21 5.03
N GLU A 105 16.72 11.87 4.90
CA GLU A 105 16.98 13.17 5.54
C GLU A 105 15.97 14.24 5.09
N LYS A 106 15.62 14.27 3.80
CA LYS A 106 14.61 15.20 3.28
C LYS A 106 13.26 14.97 3.95
N LEU A 107 12.74 13.75 3.94
CA LEU A 107 11.41 13.42 4.50
C LEU A 107 11.34 13.74 6.00
N VAL A 108 12.41 13.49 6.74
CA VAL A 108 12.51 13.88 8.16
C VAL A 108 12.50 15.41 8.33
N ASN A 109 13.21 16.15 7.48
CA ASN A 109 13.25 17.61 7.53
C ASN A 109 11.91 18.25 7.12
N ASP A 110 11.16 17.60 6.25
CA ASP A 110 9.82 18.02 5.84
C ASP A 110 8.76 17.76 6.93
N LYS A 111 9.17 17.08 8.00
CA LYS A 111 8.33 16.75 9.16
C LYS A 111 7.11 15.93 8.78
N ASP A 112 7.35 14.86 8.06
CA ASP A 112 6.31 13.90 7.75
C ASP A 112 5.80 13.24 9.03
N ASP A 113 4.51 12.96 9.09
CA ASP A 113 3.86 12.29 10.23
C ASP A 113 4.10 10.78 10.21
N LEU A 114 4.36 10.22 9.03
CA LEU A 114 4.68 8.81 8.79
C LEU A 114 5.61 8.69 7.59
N ILE A 115 6.59 7.79 7.66
CA ILE A 115 7.41 7.45 6.50
C ILE A 115 7.20 5.97 6.15
N PHE A 116 6.78 5.71 4.91
CA PHE A 116 6.66 4.36 4.37
C PHE A 116 7.92 4.01 3.56
N ALA A 117 8.72 3.08 4.08
CA ALA A 117 9.96 2.66 3.46
C ALA A 117 9.82 1.29 2.79
N ILE A 118 10.11 1.22 1.50
CA ILE A 118 9.95 0.03 0.67
C ILE A 118 11.32 -0.52 0.27
N ALA A 119 11.64 -1.69 0.74
CA ALA A 119 12.87 -2.45 0.68
C ALA A 119 13.88 -2.12 1.81
N THR A 120 14.73 -3.11 2.12
CA THR A 120 15.68 -3.05 3.24
C THR A 120 16.58 -1.81 3.25
N PRO A 121 17.25 -1.41 2.15
CA PRO A 121 18.10 -0.22 2.16
C PRO A 121 17.34 1.08 2.42
N ALA A 122 16.11 1.19 1.93
CA ALA A 122 15.25 2.35 2.19
C ALA A 122 14.87 2.41 3.67
N ALA A 123 14.44 1.29 4.25
CA ALA A 123 14.07 1.21 5.65
C ALA A 123 15.24 1.51 6.60
N GLN A 124 16.43 0.97 6.30
CA GLN A 124 17.65 1.25 7.07
C GLN A 124 18.07 2.72 6.99
N ALA A 125 17.94 3.35 5.82
CA ALA A 125 18.26 4.77 5.67
C ALA A 125 17.33 5.65 6.52
N VAL A 126 16.02 5.38 6.52
CA VAL A 126 15.06 6.13 7.34
C VAL A 126 15.30 5.89 8.83
N ALA A 127 15.48 4.64 9.26
CA ALA A 127 15.75 4.31 10.65
C ALA A 127 17.07 4.90 11.16
N GLY A 128 18.04 5.15 10.27
CA GLY A 128 19.30 5.79 10.61
C GLY A 128 19.22 7.30 10.85
N VAL A 129 18.13 7.96 10.46
CA VAL A 129 18.00 9.43 10.53
C VAL A 129 16.87 9.92 11.44
N THR A 130 15.99 9.03 11.89
CA THR A 130 14.92 9.39 12.83
C THR A 130 14.60 8.24 13.76
N ASP A 131 14.27 8.60 14.99
CA ASP A 131 13.73 7.73 16.04
C ASP A 131 12.35 8.23 16.54
N SER A 132 11.88 9.33 15.98
CA SER A 132 10.66 10.01 16.43
C SER A 132 9.51 9.92 15.43
N ILE A 133 9.80 9.79 14.13
CA ILE A 133 8.76 9.64 13.12
C ILE A 133 8.46 8.15 12.96
N PRO A 134 7.18 7.72 13.04
CA PRO A 134 6.79 6.34 12.78
C PRO A 134 7.23 5.89 11.39
N ILE A 135 7.83 4.69 11.31
CA ILE A 135 8.30 4.10 10.06
C ILE A 135 7.49 2.86 9.79
N LEU A 136 6.72 2.86 8.71
CA LEU A 136 6.12 1.65 8.16
C LEU A 136 7.09 1.04 7.16
N VAL A 137 7.33 -0.26 7.25
CA VAL A 137 8.26 -0.94 6.35
C VAL A 137 7.58 -2.05 5.55
N SER A 138 8.00 -2.23 4.31
CA SER A 138 7.56 -3.34 3.47
C SER A 138 8.70 -3.85 2.57
N ALA A 139 8.58 -5.10 2.12
CA ALA A 139 9.60 -5.76 1.31
C ALA A 139 10.99 -5.80 1.98
N VAL A 140 11.01 -5.89 3.30
CA VAL A 140 12.23 -6.05 4.11
C VAL A 140 12.47 -7.54 4.35
N THR A 141 13.68 -8.01 4.05
CA THR A 141 14.00 -9.45 4.06
C THR A 141 14.06 -10.02 5.48
N ASP A 142 14.60 -9.28 6.43
CA ASP A 142 14.70 -9.67 7.84
C ASP A 142 14.76 -8.38 8.67
N PRO A 143 13.62 -7.92 9.18
CA PRO A 143 13.58 -6.68 9.94
C PRO A 143 14.48 -6.69 11.16
N ALA A 144 14.52 -7.80 11.90
CA ALA A 144 15.33 -7.93 13.11
C ALA A 144 16.84 -7.91 12.80
N ALA A 145 17.29 -8.69 11.81
CA ALA A 145 18.68 -8.69 11.38
C ALA A 145 19.09 -7.38 10.70
N SER A 146 18.13 -6.64 10.15
CA SER A 146 18.34 -5.33 9.49
C SER A 146 18.43 -4.17 10.48
N GLY A 147 18.29 -4.42 11.78
CA GLY A 147 18.28 -3.38 12.82
C GLY A 147 17.00 -2.52 12.82
N LEU A 148 15.95 -3.01 12.19
CA LEU A 148 14.62 -2.38 12.12
C LEU A 148 13.70 -2.98 13.19
N GLY A 149 14.31 -3.40 14.26
CA GLY A 149 13.74 -4.22 15.25
C GLY A 149 12.60 -3.68 16.03
N GLU A 150 11.92 -4.27 16.73
CA GLU A 150 10.94 -4.28 17.80
C GLU A 150 10.06 -3.03 17.79
N GLY A 151 8.99 -3.04 16.99
CA GLY A 151 7.85 -2.18 17.15
C GLY A 151 6.82 -2.82 18.07
#